data_144c150bc17e240ed0f8d22d15b1b9ce
#
_entry.id   144c150bc17e240ed0f8d22d15b1b9ce
#
_cell.length_a   1.000
_cell.length_b   1.000
_cell.length_c   1.000
_cell.angle_alpha   90.00
_cell.angle_beta   90.00
_cell.angle_gamma   90.00
#
_symmetry.space_group_name_H-M   'P 1'
#
loop_
_entity.id
_entity.type
_entity.pdbx_description
1 polymer ?
#
loop_
_entity_poly.entity_id
_entity_poly.type
_entity_poly.pdbx_seq_one_letter_code
_entity_poly.pdbx_strand_id
1 'polypeptide(L)'
;MDQFSAVILAAGRGTRMRSSIPKVLHPILGIPMLDHVTRQIRDAGSDDLTVVVGHGADQIREHLKGTEVRTALQDPQRGTGHALLEALNQAPPRHSTLVVINGDLPDLDSTLVRQLVETHRQQGEAMTMVTGIVDEPFGMGRVISDSADNASSTSSVRRIIEQADLEANATEIHCVNLGVYAFDPAKILPLLRPMVEEDLADGDPQKEAYLTRLVEILVDAGIGVCGWDCGVSANFAQVNDRRQLAQVSRMMQEKWQQHWMDQGVTIVDPRTTWIEFDVSMGQDTVIHPHTVIRKGVQVGARCEIGPFAHLRSGTVLGDEVIIGDFVEINRSHMETGSKAKHLAYLGDTQVGQNANIGAGAVIANYDGKNKHSTRIGEGAFIGSGSVVVAPGEIGDGATVAAGALVPPGKNVEPGTTVKGVPARLHKSADEDREKICEDEKGN
;
A
#
# COMPACT_ATOMS: atom_id res chain seq x y z
N MET A 1 10.70 12.30 21.42
CA MET A 1 11.53 12.77 20.31
C MET A 1 11.04 14.16 19.93
N ASP A 2 11.94 15.09 19.66
CA ASP A 2 11.51 16.41 19.20
C ASP A 2 10.91 16.29 17.80
N GLN A 3 9.78 16.93 17.59
CA GLN A 3 9.05 16.95 16.34
C GLN A 3 9.82 17.64 15.22
N PHE A 4 9.49 17.37 13.99
CA PHE A 4 10.07 17.99 12.79
C PHE A 4 9.00 18.23 11.74
N SER A 5 9.23 19.22 10.88
CA SER A 5 8.40 19.46 9.68
C SER A 5 8.89 18.62 8.52
N ALA A 6 7.99 18.24 7.62
CA ALA A 6 8.37 17.51 6.41
C ALA A 6 7.70 18.09 5.15
N VAL A 7 8.44 18.04 4.04
CA VAL A 7 7.97 18.39 2.69
C VAL A 7 8.18 17.20 1.77
N ILE A 8 7.10 16.75 1.13
CA ILE A 8 7.15 15.72 0.08
C ILE A 8 7.03 16.40 -1.29
N LEU A 9 8.03 16.22 -2.14
CA LEU A 9 8.04 16.75 -3.49
C LEU A 9 7.27 15.83 -4.43
N ALA A 10 6.07 16.24 -4.85
CA ALA A 10 5.14 15.45 -5.65
C ALA A 10 4.60 16.19 -6.89
N ALA A 11 5.21 17.32 -7.28
CA ALA A 11 4.72 18.19 -8.36
C ALA A 11 5.09 17.73 -9.76
N GLY A 12 6.01 16.76 -9.90
CA GLY A 12 6.59 16.36 -11.17
C GLY A 12 5.59 15.76 -12.17
N ARG A 13 5.82 16.03 -13.48
CA ARG A 13 4.95 15.58 -14.58
C ARG A 13 4.87 14.05 -14.75
N GLY A 14 5.91 13.31 -14.36
CA GLY A 14 5.95 11.86 -14.46
C GLY A 14 5.75 11.31 -15.89
N THR A 15 6.23 12.00 -16.91
CA THR A 15 5.98 11.70 -18.34
C THR A 15 6.35 10.27 -18.74
N ARG A 16 7.40 9.69 -18.11
CA ARG A 16 7.85 8.31 -18.34
C ARG A 16 6.81 7.25 -17.90
N MET A 17 5.88 7.61 -17.01
CA MET A 17 4.77 6.73 -16.59
C MET A 17 3.73 6.52 -17.70
N ARG A 18 3.62 7.43 -18.67
CA ARG A 18 2.63 7.42 -19.75
C ARG A 18 1.22 7.19 -19.22
N SER A 19 0.78 8.00 -18.27
CA SER A 19 -0.47 7.83 -17.52
C SER A 19 -1.17 9.15 -17.31
N SER A 20 -2.50 9.12 -17.24
CA SER A 20 -3.34 10.24 -16.78
C SER A 20 -3.41 10.35 -15.25
N ILE A 21 -2.93 9.31 -14.54
CA ILE A 21 -2.83 9.31 -13.08
C ILE A 21 -1.49 9.93 -12.72
N PRO A 22 -1.43 10.92 -11.79
CA PRO A 22 -0.18 11.45 -11.26
C PRO A 22 0.76 10.34 -10.78
N LYS A 23 2.05 10.48 -11.05
CA LYS A 23 3.06 9.45 -10.73
C LYS A 23 2.93 8.91 -9.30
N VAL A 24 2.82 9.82 -8.34
CA VAL A 24 2.76 9.49 -6.90
C VAL A 24 1.46 8.80 -6.44
N LEU A 25 0.41 8.81 -7.28
CA LEU A 25 -0.85 8.12 -7.01
C LEU A 25 -0.91 6.70 -7.61
N HIS A 26 0.13 6.25 -8.33
CA HIS A 26 0.18 4.85 -8.75
C HIS A 26 0.31 3.91 -7.55
N PRO A 27 -0.54 2.86 -7.50
CA PRO A 27 -0.56 1.96 -6.34
C PRO A 27 0.65 1.02 -6.32
N ILE A 28 1.16 0.81 -5.12
CA ILE A 28 2.07 -0.27 -4.74
C ILE A 28 1.42 -1.01 -3.59
N LEU A 29 1.32 -2.33 -3.68
CA LEU A 29 0.61 -3.17 -2.69
C LEU A 29 -0.77 -2.62 -2.31
N GLY A 30 -1.52 -2.12 -3.30
CA GLY A 30 -2.91 -1.68 -3.14
C GLY A 30 -3.14 -0.26 -2.62
N ILE A 31 -2.09 0.49 -2.26
CA ILE A 31 -2.17 1.90 -1.86
C ILE A 31 -1.22 2.78 -2.69
N PRO A 32 -1.54 4.07 -2.91
CA PRO A 32 -0.68 5.01 -3.63
C PRO A 32 0.74 5.11 -3.06
N MET A 33 1.74 5.34 -3.92
CA MET A 33 3.12 5.60 -3.48
C MET A 33 3.20 6.73 -2.45
N LEU A 34 2.43 7.79 -2.66
CA LEU A 34 2.38 8.93 -1.74
C LEU A 34 1.97 8.53 -0.32
N ASP A 35 1.05 7.56 -0.20
CA ASP A 35 0.56 7.09 1.11
C ASP A 35 1.66 6.31 1.86
N HIS A 36 2.47 5.53 1.15
CA HIS A 36 3.63 4.87 1.75
C HIS A 36 4.60 5.91 2.33
N VAL A 37 4.99 6.92 1.54
CA VAL A 37 5.91 7.98 2.00
C VAL A 37 5.31 8.77 3.17
N THR A 38 4.05 9.18 3.05
CA THR A 38 3.35 9.95 4.09
C THR A 38 3.29 9.19 5.41
N ARG A 39 2.99 7.89 5.37
CA ARG A 39 2.94 7.01 6.54
C ARG A 39 4.31 6.94 7.22
N GLN A 40 5.38 6.65 6.47
CA GLN A 40 6.72 6.53 7.03
C GLN A 40 7.22 7.83 7.67
N ILE A 41 6.87 8.98 7.11
CA ILE A 41 7.19 10.29 7.70
C ILE A 41 6.44 10.51 9.02
N ARG A 42 5.16 10.16 9.07
CA ARG A 42 4.36 10.23 10.32
C ARG A 42 4.89 9.26 11.38
N ASP A 43 5.17 8.01 10.97
CA ASP A 43 5.74 7.00 11.87
C ASP A 43 7.14 7.40 12.37
N ALA A 44 7.86 8.24 11.64
CA ALA A 44 9.12 8.84 12.08
C ALA A 44 8.93 9.96 13.12
N GLY A 45 7.71 10.49 13.30
CA GLY A 45 7.36 11.48 14.32
C GLY A 45 7.07 12.89 13.79
N SER A 46 6.86 13.08 12.49
CA SER A 46 6.43 14.37 11.94
C SER A 46 4.94 14.61 12.20
N ASP A 47 4.61 15.75 12.77
CA ASP A 47 3.25 16.27 12.95
C ASP A 47 2.92 17.45 12.02
N ASP A 48 3.87 17.84 11.19
CA ASP A 48 3.77 18.97 10.25
C ASP A 48 4.24 18.55 8.86
N LEU A 49 3.28 18.12 8.03
CA LEU A 49 3.55 17.55 6.71
C LEU A 49 2.93 18.39 5.60
N THR A 50 3.74 18.74 4.61
CA THR A 50 3.33 19.45 3.39
C THR A 50 3.67 18.62 2.15
N VAL A 51 2.71 18.47 1.22
CA VAL A 51 2.94 17.86 -0.10
C VAL A 51 2.95 18.96 -1.16
N VAL A 52 4.05 19.06 -1.91
CA VAL A 52 4.12 19.96 -3.07
C VAL A 52 3.43 19.29 -4.24
N VAL A 53 2.36 19.92 -4.71
CA VAL A 53 1.54 19.46 -5.83
C VAL A 53 1.76 20.34 -7.06
N GLY A 54 1.59 19.78 -8.24
CA GLY A 54 1.76 20.50 -9.49
C GLY A 54 0.97 19.81 -10.60
N HIS A 55 1.62 18.96 -11.41
CA HIS A 55 0.87 18.17 -12.40
C HIS A 55 -0.13 17.23 -11.71
N GLY A 56 -1.42 17.35 -12.09
CA GLY A 56 -2.50 16.58 -11.46
C GLY A 56 -2.82 17.02 -10.02
N ALA A 57 -2.56 18.29 -9.67
CA ALA A 57 -2.76 18.82 -8.33
C ALA A 57 -4.14 18.53 -7.76
N ASP A 58 -5.20 18.64 -8.56
CA ASP A 58 -6.57 18.41 -8.09
C ASP A 58 -6.80 16.94 -7.70
N GLN A 59 -6.23 15.99 -8.44
CA GLN A 59 -6.34 14.57 -8.11
C GLN A 59 -5.60 14.25 -6.80
N ILE A 60 -4.41 14.85 -6.60
CA ILE A 60 -3.63 14.66 -5.37
C ILE A 60 -4.34 15.32 -4.18
N ARG A 61 -4.88 16.53 -4.34
CA ARG A 61 -5.64 17.23 -3.30
C ARG A 61 -6.91 16.46 -2.90
N GLU A 62 -7.66 15.93 -3.88
CA GLU A 62 -8.85 15.13 -3.58
C GLU A 62 -8.48 13.84 -2.85
N HIS A 63 -7.36 13.19 -3.24
CA HIS A 63 -6.84 12.01 -2.53
C HIS A 63 -6.45 12.33 -1.07
N LEU A 64 -5.84 13.48 -0.83
CA LEU A 64 -5.40 13.92 0.50
C LEU A 64 -6.53 14.53 1.34
N LYS A 65 -7.75 14.68 0.80
CA LYS A 65 -8.87 15.28 1.50
C LYS A 65 -9.26 14.51 2.76
N GLY A 66 -9.43 15.23 3.85
CA GLY A 66 -9.71 14.64 5.16
C GLY A 66 -8.48 14.12 5.90
N THR A 67 -7.29 14.27 5.33
CA THR A 67 -6.03 14.05 6.03
C THR A 67 -5.48 15.35 6.61
N GLU A 68 -4.59 15.27 7.60
CA GLU A 68 -3.92 16.44 8.20
C GLU A 68 -2.67 16.86 7.39
N VAL A 69 -2.69 16.67 6.07
CA VAL A 69 -1.59 17.01 5.17
C VAL A 69 -1.87 18.34 4.50
N ARG A 70 -0.95 19.29 4.62
CA ARG A 70 -1.00 20.57 3.89
C ARG A 70 -0.55 20.37 2.45
N THR A 71 -0.98 21.22 1.54
CA THR A 71 -0.49 21.21 0.16
C THR A 71 0.05 22.58 -0.23
N ALA A 72 1.16 22.60 -1.00
CA ALA A 72 1.68 23.79 -1.65
C ALA A 72 1.67 23.58 -3.17
N LEU A 73 1.24 24.58 -3.93
CA LEU A 73 1.17 24.50 -5.40
C LEU A 73 2.46 24.98 -6.02
N GLN A 74 3.08 24.14 -6.85
CA GLN A 74 4.15 24.56 -7.76
C GLN A 74 3.57 24.73 -9.18
N ASP A 75 3.44 25.95 -9.64
CA ASP A 75 2.99 26.27 -10.99
C ASP A 75 3.73 27.51 -11.53
N PRO A 76 4.50 27.37 -12.64
CA PRO A 76 4.83 26.14 -13.36
C PRO A 76 5.85 25.25 -12.63
N GLN A 77 5.98 23.97 -13.04
CA GLN A 77 6.96 23.04 -12.51
C GLN A 77 8.37 23.40 -13.04
N ARG A 78 9.21 23.96 -12.18
CA ARG A 78 10.54 24.52 -12.51
C ARG A 78 11.65 23.90 -11.67
N GLY A 79 11.59 22.61 -11.37
CA GLY A 79 12.60 21.88 -10.63
C GLY A 79 12.32 21.75 -9.12
N THR A 80 13.16 20.94 -8.46
CA THR A 80 13.00 20.57 -7.04
C THR A 80 13.33 21.70 -6.07
N GLY A 81 14.27 22.59 -6.41
CA GLY A 81 14.58 23.79 -5.62
C GLY A 81 13.41 24.79 -5.62
N HIS A 82 12.80 25.02 -6.80
CA HIS A 82 11.57 25.82 -6.89
C HIS A 82 10.41 25.18 -6.11
N ALA A 83 10.25 23.87 -6.18
CA ALA A 83 9.22 23.16 -5.41
C ALA A 83 9.38 23.38 -3.89
N LEU A 84 10.59 23.27 -3.38
CA LEU A 84 10.86 23.55 -1.96
C LEU A 84 10.59 25.00 -1.60
N LEU A 85 11.01 25.95 -2.43
CA LEU A 85 10.74 27.39 -2.20
C LEU A 85 9.24 27.67 -2.13
N GLU A 86 8.45 27.09 -3.01
CA GLU A 86 6.98 27.20 -2.99
C GLU A 86 6.37 26.61 -1.72
N ALA A 87 6.88 25.47 -1.25
CA ALA A 87 6.45 24.89 0.02
C ALA A 87 6.73 25.84 1.20
N LEU A 88 7.93 26.39 1.27
CA LEU A 88 8.33 27.32 2.36
C LEU A 88 7.53 28.63 2.34
N ASN A 89 7.15 29.11 1.15
CA ASN A 89 6.35 30.33 1.00
C ASN A 89 4.87 30.10 1.38
N GLN A 90 4.25 29.01 0.91
CA GLN A 90 2.81 28.77 1.04
C GLN A 90 2.46 28.03 2.35
N ALA A 91 3.35 27.21 2.86
CA ALA A 91 3.16 26.40 4.06
C ALA A 91 4.46 26.36 4.91
N PRO A 92 4.82 27.49 5.56
CA PRO A 92 6.04 27.55 6.35
C PRO A 92 6.13 26.41 7.37
N PRO A 93 7.32 25.82 7.57
CA PRO A 93 7.53 24.77 8.53
C PRO A 93 7.31 25.27 9.98
N ARG A 94 6.75 24.40 10.84
CA ARG A 94 6.51 24.74 12.24
C ARG A 94 7.71 24.47 13.13
N HIS A 95 8.64 23.65 12.65
CA HIS A 95 9.81 23.20 13.42
C HIS A 95 11.12 23.69 12.78
N SER A 96 12.17 23.78 13.59
CA SER A 96 13.52 24.17 13.16
C SER A 96 14.23 23.12 12.30
N THR A 97 13.78 21.87 12.32
CA THR A 97 14.26 20.81 11.44
C THR A 97 13.21 20.53 10.37
N LEU A 98 13.61 20.60 9.11
CA LEU A 98 12.77 20.32 7.94
C LEU A 98 13.33 19.12 7.18
N VAL A 99 12.56 18.06 7.07
CA VAL A 99 12.88 16.92 6.20
C VAL A 99 12.25 17.13 4.82
N VAL A 100 13.01 16.94 3.75
CA VAL A 100 12.55 17.05 2.36
C VAL A 100 12.79 15.73 1.65
N ILE A 101 11.74 15.19 1.01
CA ILE A 101 11.77 13.86 0.41
C ILE A 101 11.04 13.89 -0.93
N ASN A 102 11.54 13.13 -1.89
CA ASN A 102 10.82 12.88 -3.14
C ASN A 102 9.62 11.95 -2.90
N GLY A 103 8.46 12.28 -3.45
CA GLY A 103 7.21 11.50 -3.29
C GLY A 103 7.21 10.16 -4.04
N ASP A 104 8.26 9.83 -4.76
CA ASP A 104 8.46 8.60 -5.53
C ASP A 104 9.43 7.60 -4.87
N LEU A 105 9.60 7.70 -3.55
CA LEU A 105 10.39 6.81 -2.69
C LEU A 105 9.48 5.97 -1.77
N PRO A 106 8.63 5.09 -2.30
CA PRO A 106 7.64 4.37 -1.49
C PRO A 106 8.23 3.36 -0.50
N ASP A 107 9.48 2.93 -0.71
CA ASP A 107 10.22 2.01 0.18
C ASP A 107 11.01 2.75 1.28
N LEU A 108 10.70 4.01 1.52
CA LEU A 108 11.28 4.78 2.62
C LEU A 108 10.99 4.11 3.97
N ASP A 109 11.97 4.09 4.88
CA ASP A 109 11.84 3.56 6.23
C ASP A 109 11.79 4.70 7.27
N SER A 110 10.83 4.65 8.18
CA SER A 110 10.69 5.63 9.26
C SER A 110 11.90 5.68 10.21
N THR A 111 12.62 4.56 10.35
CA THR A 111 13.85 4.49 11.16
C THR A 111 14.95 5.32 10.53
N LEU A 112 15.11 5.24 9.20
CA LEU A 112 16.07 6.06 8.45
C LEU A 112 15.76 7.56 8.61
N VAL A 113 14.48 7.94 8.50
CA VAL A 113 14.08 9.35 8.68
C VAL A 113 14.41 9.85 10.10
N ARG A 114 14.13 9.03 11.11
CA ARG A 114 14.51 9.36 12.51
C ARG A 114 16.01 9.55 12.68
N GLN A 115 16.80 8.63 12.13
CA GLN A 115 18.26 8.71 12.20
C GLN A 115 18.81 9.93 11.44
N LEU A 116 18.24 10.27 10.29
CA LEU A 116 18.60 11.48 9.56
C LEU A 116 18.36 12.74 10.39
N VAL A 117 17.18 12.86 11.02
CA VAL A 117 16.83 13.99 11.89
C VAL A 117 17.79 14.10 13.09
N GLU A 118 18.11 12.96 13.70
CA GLU A 118 19.05 12.91 14.80
C GLU A 118 20.47 13.30 14.38
N THR A 119 20.96 12.73 13.27
CA THR A 119 22.26 13.07 12.70
C THR A 119 22.36 14.56 12.36
N HIS A 120 21.33 15.10 11.69
CA HIS A 120 21.27 16.52 11.35
C HIS A 120 21.40 17.44 12.55
N ARG A 121 20.69 17.13 13.65
CA ARG A 121 20.74 17.90 14.90
C ARG A 121 22.09 17.78 15.60
N GLN A 122 22.70 16.61 15.56
CA GLN A 122 24.03 16.39 16.15
C GLN A 122 25.14 17.14 15.36
N GLN A 123 25.07 17.16 14.04
CA GLN A 123 26.04 17.85 13.21
C GLN A 123 25.86 19.37 13.26
N GLY A 124 24.63 19.89 13.43
CA GLY A 124 24.32 21.31 13.52
C GLY A 124 24.55 22.09 12.20
N GLU A 125 24.73 21.38 11.10
CA GLU A 125 24.93 21.96 9.77
C GLU A 125 23.62 22.53 9.19
N ALA A 126 23.70 23.28 8.10
CA ALA A 126 22.50 23.81 7.43
C ALA A 126 21.72 22.73 6.67
N MET A 127 22.44 21.74 6.20
CA MET A 127 21.90 20.63 5.41
C MET A 127 22.60 19.32 5.77
N THR A 128 21.82 18.28 5.94
CA THR A 128 22.29 16.89 5.98
C THR A 128 21.54 16.12 4.89
N MET A 129 22.27 15.39 4.06
CA MET A 129 21.69 14.57 3.01
C MET A 129 22.01 13.10 3.21
N VAL A 130 21.05 12.24 2.87
CA VAL A 130 21.30 10.79 2.86
C VAL A 130 22.06 10.42 1.61
N THR A 131 23.20 9.75 1.80
CA THR A 131 24.03 9.21 0.73
C THR A 131 24.07 7.69 0.81
N GLY A 132 24.44 7.05 -0.28
CA GLY A 132 24.65 5.61 -0.32
C GLY A 132 25.62 5.21 -1.42
N ILE A 133 26.25 4.05 -1.26
CA ILE A 133 27.14 3.48 -2.28
C ILE A 133 26.35 2.46 -3.09
N VAL A 134 26.33 2.62 -4.42
CA VAL A 134 25.61 1.72 -5.34
C VAL A 134 26.53 1.19 -6.42
N ASP A 135 26.34 -0.05 -6.84
CA ASP A 135 27.14 -0.68 -7.91
C ASP A 135 26.86 -0.02 -9.27
N GLU A 136 25.59 0.30 -9.55
CA GLU A 136 25.14 0.91 -10.81
C GLU A 136 24.45 2.26 -10.54
N PRO A 137 25.20 3.36 -10.47
CA PRO A 137 24.68 4.68 -10.10
C PRO A 137 23.91 5.39 -11.21
N PHE A 138 23.60 4.75 -12.34
CA PHE A 138 22.95 5.36 -13.49
C PHE A 138 21.61 6.07 -13.13
N GLY A 139 21.50 7.32 -13.53
CA GLY A 139 20.30 8.14 -13.30
C GLY A 139 20.22 8.82 -11.94
N MET A 140 21.26 8.69 -11.10
CA MET A 140 21.35 9.33 -9.78
C MET A 140 22.38 10.44 -9.77
N GLY A 141 22.26 11.44 -8.90
CA GLY A 141 23.28 12.48 -8.68
C GLY A 141 24.48 11.90 -7.94
N ARG A 142 25.70 12.19 -8.42
CA ARG A 142 26.95 11.75 -7.79
C ARG A 142 27.38 12.75 -6.72
N VAL A 143 27.72 12.24 -5.54
CA VAL A 143 28.13 13.05 -4.40
C VAL A 143 29.66 13.14 -4.36
N ILE A 144 30.18 14.37 -4.35
CA ILE A 144 31.60 14.67 -4.17
C ILE A 144 31.81 15.16 -2.74
N SER A 145 32.66 14.47 -1.98
CA SER A 145 32.98 14.78 -0.58
C SER A 145 34.48 14.92 -0.35
N ASP A 146 34.88 15.62 0.73
CA ASP A 146 36.28 15.88 1.07
C ASP A 146 37.05 14.68 1.63
N SER A 147 36.37 13.72 2.23
CA SER A 147 37.04 12.60 2.90
C SER A 147 36.86 11.29 2.16
N ALA A 148 38.03 10.72 1.80
CA ALA A 148 38.13 9.31 1.41
C ALA A 148 38.17 8.35 2.62
N ASP A 149 37.98 8.85 3.83
CA ASP A 149 38.03 8.03 5.05
C ASP A 149 36.70 7.27 5.24
N ASN A 150 36.71 6.01 4.84
CA ASN A 150 35.62 5.03 5.00
C ASN A 150 35.30 4.69 6.49
N ALA A 151 35.84 5.42 7.45
CA ALA A 151 35.68 5.14 8.88
C ALA A 151 34.54 5.93 9.53
N SER A 152 34.04 7.00 8.92
CA SER A 152 32.94 7.83 9.46
C SER A 152 31.69 7.66 8.60
N SER A 153 30.52 7.48 9.23
CA SER A 153 29.23 7.50 8.54
C SER A 153 28.82 8.88 8.06
N THR A 154 29.60 9.94 8.36
CA THR A 154 29.35 11.32 7.89
C THR A 154 30.56 11.89 7.19
N SER A 155 30.32 12.67 6.11
CA SER A 155 31.34 13.33 5.32
C SER A 155 30.94 14.78 5.01
N SER A 156 31.93 15.64 4.76
CA SER A 156 31.68 16.99 4.24
C SER A 156 31.45 16.93 2.73
N VAL A 157 30.26 17.32 2.28
CA VAL A 157 29.89 17.32 0.86
C VAL A 157 30.31 18.63 0.20
N ARG A 158 30.90 18.55 -0.97
CA ARG A 158 31.31 19.71 -1.79
C ARG A 158 30.30 20.06 -2.86
N ARG A 159 29.83 19.08 -3.60
CA ARG A 159 28.85 19.26 -4.67
C ARG A 159 28.15 17.93 -5.04
N ILE A 160 27.07 18.08 -5.78
CA ILE A 160 26.38 16.97 -6.43
C ILE A 160 26.43 17.20 -7.94
N ILE A 161 26.84 16.18 -8.69
CA ILE A 161 26.84 16.19 -10.16
C ILE A 161 25.64 15.40 -10.64
N GLU A 162 24.69 16.05 -11.30
CA GLU A 162 23.53 15.37 -11.88
C GLU A 162 23.94 14.47 -13.05
N GLN A 163 23.15 13.43 -13.35
CA GLN A 163 23.44 12.48 -14.43
C GLN A 163 23.62 13.16 -15.80
N ALA A 164 22.89 14.24 -16.06
CA ALA A 164 22.97 14.98 -17.31
C ALA A 164 24.29 15.75 -17.49
N ASP A 165 24.96 16.13 -16.39
CA ASP A 165 26.16 16.94 -16.34
C ASP A 165 27.44 16.12 -16.07
N LEU A 166 27.30 14.77 -16.11
CA LEU A 166 28.44 13.87 -15.85
C LEU A 166 29.45 13.89 -16.98
N GLU A 167 30.68 14.29 -16.64
CA GLU A 167 31.86 14.10 -17.49
C GLU A 167 32.34 12.63 -17.44
N ALA A 168 33.13 12.23 -18.43
CA ALA A 168 33.59 10.83 -18.57
C ALA A 168 34.42 10.30 -17.35
N ASN A 169 35.07 11.20 -16.61
CA ASN A 169 35.85 10.88 -15.42
C ASN A 169 35.04 10.77 -14.13
N ALA A 170 33.77 11.17 -14.13
CA ALA A 170 32.88 11.05 -12.98
C ALA A 170 32.06 9.73 -12.95
N THR A 171 32.28 8.85 -13.92
CA THR A 171 31.57 7.55 -14.01
C THR A 171 32.01 6.56 -12.92
N GLU A 172 33.17 6.73 -12.31
CA GLU A 172 33.71 5.89 -11.23
C GLU A 172 33.20 6.24 -9.84
N ILE A 173 32.35 7.28 -9.72
CA ILE A 173 31.81 7.71 -8.43
C ILE A 173 30.55 6.90 -8.12
N HIS A 174 30.63 6.05 -7.11
CA HIS A 174 29.56 5.18 -6.65
C HIS A 174 28.75 5.77 -5.50
N CYS A 175 29.23 6.86 -4.86
CA CYS A 175 28.48 7.57 -3.83
C CYS A 175 27.39 8.44 -4.49
N VAL A 176 26.13 8.21 -4.12
CA VAL A 176 24.97 8.85 -4.75
C VAL A 176 24.09 9.58 -3.74
N ASN A 177 23.38 10.57 -4.24
CA ASN A 177 22.31 11.27 -3.55
C ASN A 177 21.02 10.44 -3.60
N LEU A 178 20.47 10.11 -2.42
CA LEU A 178 19.26 9.30 -2.31
C LEU A 178 17.95 10.12 -2.29
N GLY A 179 18.04 11.46 -2.42
CA GLY A 179 16.85 12.32 -2.49
C GLY A 179 16.10 12.51 -1.18
N VAL A 180 16.78 12.30 -0.06
CA VAL A 180 16.26 12.50 1.29
C VAL A 180 17.18 13.47 2.04
N TYR A 181 16.61 14.55 2.57
CA TYR A 181 17.38 15.65 3.15
C TYR A 181 16.78 16.11 4.47
N ALA A 182 17.63 16.58 5.38
CA ALA A 182 17.23 17.39 6.53
C ALA A 182 17.89 18.77 6.46
N PHE A 183 17.13 19.81 6.72
CA PHE A 183 17.53 21.20 6.63
C PHE A 183 17.24 21.98 7.91
N ASP A 184 18.02 23.03 8.15
CA ASP A 184 17.63 24.16 8.97
C ASP A 184 16.98 25.22 8.06
N PRO A 185 15.65 25.40 8.07
CA PRO A 185 14.95 26.34 7.17
C PRO A 185 15.46 27.77 7.28
N ALA A 186 15.86 28.21 8.46
CA ALA A 186 16.35 29.57 8.69
C ALA A 186 17.69 29.82 8.03
N LYS A 187 18.55 28.80 7.95
CA LYS A 187 19.84 28.88 7.30
C LYS A 187 19.75 28.78 5.78
N ILE A 188 18.85 27.97 5.25
CA ILE A 188 18.77 27.73 3.80
C ILE A 188 17.93 28.76 3.05
N LEU A 189 16.83 29.29 3.61
CA LEU A 189 15.89 30.15 2.91
C LEU A 189 16.55 31.43 2.33
N PRO A 190 17.48 32.11 3.02
CA PRO A 190 18.20 33.27 2.46
C PRO A 190 19.02 32.96 1.22
N LEU A 191 19.45 31.72 1.02
CA LEU A 191 20.26 31.28 -0.12
C LEU A 191 19.40 30.55 -1.19
N LEU A 192 18.40 29.79 -0.79
CA LEU A 192 17.49 29.10 -1.70
C LEU A 192 16.71 30.07 -2.59
N ARG A 193 16.19 31.16 -2.04
CA ARG A 193 15.40 32.14 -2.80
C ARG A 193 16.24 32.81 -3.93
N PRO A 194 17.40 33.43 -3.66
CA PRO A 194 18.24 33.99 -4.73
C PRO A 194 18.67 32.94 -5.75
N MET A 195 19.01 31.72 -5.32
CA MET A 195 19.35 30.61 -6.20
C MET A 195 18.23 30.33 -7.23
N VAL A 196 17.01 30.20 -6.75
CA VAL A 196 15.86 29.89 -7.62
C VAL A 196 15.57 31.07 -8.54
N GLU A 197 15.66 32.33 -8.05
CA GLU A 197 15.47 33.55 -8.86
C GLU A 197 16.53 33.65 -9.95
N GLU A 198 17.80 33.38 -9.65
CA GLU A 198 18.90 33.36 -10.61
C GLU A 198 18.73 32.28 -11.69
N ASP A 199 18.41 31.04 -11.25
CA ASP A 199 18.23 29.90 -12.16
C ASP A 199 17.09 30.14 -13.16
N LEU A 200 16.09 30.90 -12.77
CA LEU A 200 14.90 31.15 -13.58
C LEU A 200 14.85 32.54 -14.23
N ALA A 201 15.92 33.36 -14.07
CA ALA A 201 15.96 34.76 -14.49
C ALA A 201 15.84 34.96 -16.00
N ASP A 202 16.35 34.04 -16.81
CA ASP A 202 16.31 34.12 -18.28
C ASP A 202 14.94 33.80 -18.88
N GLY A 203 13.97 33.31 -18.06
CA GLY A 203 12.62 33.00 -18.50
C GLY A 203 12.50 31.76 -19.39
N ASP A 204 13.56 30.98 -19.59
CA ASP A 204 13.50 29.73 -20.37
C ASP A 204 12.58 28.73 -19.70
N PRO A 205 11.48 28.31 -20.38
CA PRO A 205 10.53 27.34 -19.80
C PRO A 205 11.12 25.95 -19.51
N GLN A 206 12.26 25.60 -20.09
CA GLN A 206 12.92 24.30 -19.94
C GLN A 206 13.95 24.28 -18.81
N LYS A 207 14.36 25.46 -18.31
CA LYS A 207 15.33 25.55 -17.24
C LYS A 207 14.71 25.23 -15.88
N GLU A 208 15.39 24.41 -15.10
CA GLU A 208 14.95 23.94 -13.80
C GLU A 208 15.94 24.40 -12.70
N ALA A 209 15.42 24.88 -11.59
CA ALA A 209 16.17 25.12 -10.36
C ALA A 209 16.25 23.83 -9.55
N TYR A 210 17.37 23.14 -9.61
CA TYR A 210 17.58 21.89 -8.87
C TYR A 210 17.93 22.14 -7.41
N LEU A 211 17.32 21.39 -6.49
CA LEU A 211 17.65 21.46 -5.06
C LEU A 211 19.11 21.09 -4.78
N THR A 212 19.69 20.22 -5.58
CA THR A 212 21.08 19.76 -5.48
C THR A 212 22.10 20.88 -5.70
N ARG A 213 21.76 21.93 -6.48
CA ARG A 213 22.60 23.13 -6.63
C ARG A 213 22.78 23.90 -5.31
N LEU A 214 21.80 23.79 -4.38
CA LEU A 214 21.92 24.45 -3.08
C LEU A 214 23.15 23.97 -2.28
N VAL A 215 23.62 22.75 -2.51
CA VAL A 215 24.85 22.22 -1.90
C VAL A 215 26.06 23.11 -2.22
N GLU A 216 26.30 23.42 -3.50
CA GLU A 216 27.42 24.28 -3.92
C GLU A 216 27.30 25.69 -3.34
N ILE A 217 26.10 26.26 -3.36
CA ILE A 217 25.83 27.60 -2.82
C ILE A 217 26.09 27.69 -1.31
N LEU A 218 25.69 26.64 -0.56
CA LEU A 218 25.98 26.58 0.87
C LEU A 218 27.47 26.48 1.13
N VAL A 219 28.19 25.63 0.40
CA VAL A 219 29.66 25.46 0.51
C VAL A 219 30.39 26.72 0.16
N ASP A 220 30.03 27.40 -0.94
CA ASP A 220 30.62 28.68 -1.36
C ASP A 220 30.38 29.80 -0.34
N ALA A 221 29.27 29.77 0.37
CA ALA A 221 28.96 30.67 1.49
C ALA A 221 29.69 30.28 2.79
N GLY A 222 30.52 29.24 2.80
CA GLY A 222 31.22 28.74 4.00
C GLY A 222 30.30 28.05 5.00
N ILE A 223 29.14 27.57 4.54
CA ILE A 223 28.16 26.86 5.37
C ILE A 223 28.28 25.37 5.09
N GLY A 224 28.43 24.57 6.15
CA GLY A 224 28.66 23.14 6.05
C GLY A 224 27.44 22.34 5.52
N VAL A 225 27.74 21.33 4.70
CA VAL A 225 26.79 20.34 4.22
C VAL A 225 27.30 18.95 4.60
N CYS A 226 26.50 18.21 5.36
CA CYS A 226 26.82 16.86 5.80
C CYS A 226 26.21 15.82 4.85
N GLY A 227 27.04 14.92 4.32
CA GLY A 227 26.60 13.65 3.72
C GLY A 227 26.58 12.58 4.81
N TRP A 228 25.45 11.94 4.99
CA TRP A 228 25.31 10.82 5.90
C TRP A 228 25.09 9.52 5.10
N ASP A 229 26.10 8.65 5.17
CA ASP A 229 26.00 7.29 4.63
C ASP A 229 25.18 6.43 5.60
N CYS A 230 24.01 6.02 5.17
CA CYS A 230 23.09 5.24 5.98
C CYS A 230 23.48 3.75 6.07
N GLY A 231 24.60 3.33 5.45
CA GLY A 231 25.11 1.96 5.49
C GLY A 231 24.22 0.94 4.76
N VAL A 232 23.19 1.38 4.10
CA VAL A 232 22.30 0.53 3.30
C VAL A 232 22.86 0.51 1.88
N SER A 233 23.25 -0.67 1.39
CA SER A 233 23.47 -0.89 -0.05
C SER A 233 22.16 -0.47 -0.73
N ALA A 234 22.22 0.65 -1.46
CA ALA A 234 21.05 1.47 -1.72
C ALA A 234 20.07 0.79 -2.68
N ASN A 235 19.14 0.08 -2.13
CA ASN A 235 17.89 -0.31 -2.80
C ASN A 235 16.81 0.78 -2.65
N PHE A 236 17.20 2.06 -2.52
CA PHE A 236 16.27 3.19 -2.64
C PHE A 236 15.87 3.36 -4.10
N ALA A 237 14.96 2.52 -4.56
CA ALA A 237 14.50 2.57 -5.92
C ALA A 237 13.45 3.68 -6.08
N GLN A 238 13.86 4.79 -6.69
CA GLN A 238 12.91 5.78 -7.21
C GLN A 238 12.04 5.16 -8.30
N VAL A 239 10.75 5.42 -8.23
CA VAL A 239 9.80 4.97 -9.25
C VAL A 239 9.60 6.06 -10.29
N ASN A 240 10.22 5.93 -11.45
CA ASN A 240 10.11 6.89 -12.55
C ASN A 240 9.34 6.34 -13.76
N ASP A 241 9.27 5.02 -13.92
CA ASP A 241 8.55 4.35 -15.01
C ASP A 241 7.84 3.07 -14.51
N ARG A 242 7.11 2.41 -15.42
CA ARG A 242 6.35 1.20 -15.10
C ARG A 242 7.22 -0.01 -14.74
N ARG A 243 8.45 -0.08 -15.23
CA ARG A 243 9.38 -1.17 -14.91
C ARG A 243 9.89 -1.01 -13.49
N GLN A 244 10.33 0.21 -13.15
CA GLN A 244 10.72 0.53 -11.78
C GLN A 244 9.56 0.35 -10.80
N LEU A 245 8.32 0.72 -11.19
CA LEU A 245 7.13 0.46 -10.37
C LEU A 245 6.97 -1.04 -10.05
N ALA A 246 7.10 -1.90 -11.05
CA ALA A 246 6.99 -3.36 -10.86
C ALA A 246 8.12 -3.92 -9.99
N GLN A 247 9.36 -3.45 -10.18
CA GLN A 247 10.52 -3.86 -9.37
C GLN A 247 10.34 -3.46 -7.91
N VAL A 248 9.99 -2.20 -7.64
CA VAL A 248 9.76 -1.70 -6.27
C VAL A 248 8.59 -2.40 -5.61
N SER A 249 7.49 -2.65 -6.36
CA SER A 249 6.37 -3.43 -5.84
C SER A 249 6.80 -4.83 -5.39
N ARG A 250 7.71 -5.47 -6.15
CA ARG A 250 8.23 -6.79 -5.79
C ARG A 250 9.10 -6.74 -4.54
N MET A 251 10.02 -5.78 -4.45
CA MET A 251 10.88 -5.61 -3.27
C MET A 251 10.05 -5.34 -2.00
N MET A 252 9.06 -4.45 -2.09
CA MET A 252 8.17 -4.16 -0.97
C MET A 252 7.30 -5.37 -0.60
N GLN A 253 6.88 -6.17 -1.61
CA GLN A 253 6.16 -7.42 -1.38
C GLN A 253 7.00 -8.41 -0.57
N GLU A 254 8.27 -8.58 -0.92
CA GLU A 254 9.19 -9.47 -0.20
C GLU A 254 9.38 -9.06 1.26
N LYS A 255 9.58 -7.76 1.53
CA LYS A 255 9.64 -7.22 2.90
C LYS A 255 8.33 -7.44 3.68
N TRP A 256 7.19 -7.24 3.02
CA TRP A 256 5.87 -7.38 3.63
C TRP A 256 5.54 -8.85 3.95
N GLN A 257 5.92 -9.78 3.07
CA GLN A 257 5.81 -11.21 3.31
C GLN A 257 6.72 -11.67 4.44
N GLN A 258 7.97 -11.17 4.50
CA GLN A 258 8.89 -11.45 5.60
C GLN A 258 8.28 -11.01 6.95
N HIS A 259 7.70 -9.81 7.00
CA HIS A 259 7.01 -9.33 8.20
C HIS A 259 5.94 -10.33 8.67
N TRP A 260 5.11 -10.88 7.77
CA TRP A 260 4.09 -11.86 8.16
C TRP A 260 4.67 -13.19 8.60
N MET A 261 5.73 -13.66 7.95
CA MET A 261 6.44 -14.88 8.37
C MET A 261 7.04 -14.70 9.78
N ASP A 262 7.59 -13.53 10.09
CA ASP A 262 8.11 -13.20 11.42
C ASP A 262 6.99 -13.13 12.49
N GLN A 263 5.74 -12.85 12.07
CA GLN A 263 4.56 -12.89 12.94
C GLN A 263 3.91 -14.28 13.07
N GLY A 264 4.53 -15.32 12.52
CA GLY A 264 4.08 -16.71 12.65
C GLY A 264 3.08 -17.16 11.58
N VAL A 265 2.98 -16.45 10.44
CA VAL A 265 2.22 -16.88 9.27
C VAL A 265 3.11 -17.72 8.36
N THR A 266 2.62 -18.87 7.90
CA THR A 266 3.33 -19.68 6.91
C THR A 266 2.92 -19.28 5.49
N ILE A 267 3.86 -18.80 4.69
CA ILE A 267 3.66 -18.55 3.25
C ILE A 267 4.43 -19.62 2.49
N VAL A 268 3.71 -20.59 1.90
CA VAL A 268 4.33 -21.79 1.29
C VAL A 268 5.21 -21.43 0.09
N ASP A 269 4.76 -20.53 -0.76
CA ASP A 269 5.57 -19.98 -1.86
C ASP A 269 5.41 -18.45 -1.93
N PRO A 270 6.32 -17.69 -1.33
CA PRO A 270 6.29 -16.22 -1.38
C PRO A 270 6.35 -15.64 -2.80
N ARG A 271 6.94 -16.35 -3.75
CA ARG A 271 7.13 -15.85 -5.13
C ARG A 271 5.84 -15.78 -5.92
N THR A 272 4.87 -16.61 -5.62
CA THR A 272 3.57 -16.67 -6.30
C THR A 272 2.41 -16.14 -5.47
N THR A 273 2.65 -15.81 -4.20
CA THR A 273 1.66 -15.23 -3.29
C THR A 273 1.72 -13.71 -3.34
N TRP A 274 0.54 -13.05 -3.40
CA TRP A 274 0.45 -11.60 -3.42
C TRP A 274 -0.39 -11.09 -2.25
N ILE A 275 0.22 -10.32 -1.35
CA ILE A 275 -0.42 -9.76 -0.16
C ILE A 275 -0.30 -8.24 -0.22
N GLU A 276 -1.43 -7.55 -0.33
CA GLU A 276 -1.46 -6.09 -0.33
C GLU A 276 -1.27 -5.50 1.07
N PHE A 277 -1.05 -4.19 1.12
CA PHE A 277 -0.88 -3.48 2.39
C PHE A 277 -2.19 -3.43 3.18
N ASP A 278 -2.14 -3.06 4.48
CA ASP A 278 -3.31 -3.05 5.38
C ASP A 278 -4.07 -4.40 5.50
N VAL A 279 -3.40 -5.51 5.24
CA VAL A 279 -3.91 -6.85 5.59
C VAL A 279 -3.52 -7.15 7.04
N SER A 280 -4.37 -7.86 7.77
CA SER A 280 -4.01 -8.44 9.07
C SER A 280 -4.21 -9.95 9.05
N MET A 281 -3.30 -10.70 9.68
CA MET A 281 -3.35 -12.16 9.73
C MET A 281 -2.96 -12.66 11.11
N GLY A 282 -3.72 -13.65 11.61
CA GLY A 282 -3.42 -14.31 12.87
C GLY A 282 -2.34 -15.39 12.72
N GLN A 283 -1.72 -15.72 13.85
CA GLN A 283 -0.66 -16.72 13.97
C GLN A 283 -1.12 -18.10 13.49
N ASP A 284 -0.16 -18.91 13.01
CA ASP A 284 -0.39 -20.27 12.50
C ASP A 284 -1.30 -20.35 11.25
N THR A 285 -1.61 -19.24 10.63
CA THR A 285 -2.29 -19.22 9.34
C THR A 285 -1.36 -19.63 8.23
N VAL A 286 -1.84 -20.49 7.31
CA VAL A 286 -1.07 -21.03 6.16
C VAL A 286 -1.64 -20.46 4.86
N ILE A 287 -0.78 -19.82 4.07
CA ILE A 287 -1.11 -19.28 2.74
C ILE A 287 -0.44 -20.14 1.67
N HIS A 288 -1.26 -20.79 0.86
CA HIS A 288 -0.81 -21.64 -0.24
C HIS A 288 -0.46 -20.83 -1.51
N PRO A 289 0.29 -21.43 -2.46
CA PRO A 289 0.74 -20.76 -3.68
C PRO A 289 -0.39 -20.14 -4.51
N HIS A 290 -0.06 -19.10 -5.30
CA HIS A 290 -0.97 -18.39 -6.21
C HIS A 290 -2.17 -17.73 -5.55
N THR A 291 -2.08 -17.45 -4.26
CA THR A 291 -3.12 -16.75 -3.50
C THR A 291 -2.93 -15.24 -3.60
N VAL A 292 -4.03 -14.50 -3.77
CA VAL A 292 -4.06 -13.04 -3.80
C VAL A 292 -4.92 -12.52 -2.65
N ILE A 293 -4.31 -11.73 -1.76
CA ILE A 293 -4.98 -11.10 -0.62
C ILE A 293 -4.93 -9.58 -0.81
N ARG A 294 -6.10 -8.97 -1.00
CA ARG A 294 -6.22 -7.52 -1.26
C ARG A 294 -6.20 -6.72 0.04
N LYS A 295 -5.91 -5.42 -0.10
CA LYS A 295 -5.86 -4.48 1.02
C LYS A 295 -7.12 -4.53 1.90
N GLY A 296 -6.93 -4.36 3.21
CA GLY A 296 -8.01 -4.30 4.18
C GLY A 296 -8.70 -5.64 4.45
N VAL A 297 -8.12 -6.76 4.00
CA VAL A 297 -8.55 -8.11 4.38
C VAL A 297 -8.05 -8.42 5.79
N GLN A 298 -8.93 -9.01 6.60
CA GLN A 298 -8.59 -9.48 7.94
C GLN A 298 -8.74 -11.00 8.01
N VAL A 299 -7.73 -11.69 8.49
CA VAL A 299 -7.67 -13.13 8.61
C VAL A 299 -7.37 -13.50 10.06
N GLY A 300 -8.18 -14.38 10.64
CA GLY A 300 -7.97 -14.93 11.98
C GLY A 300 -6.74 -15.84 12.07
N ALA A 301 -6.60 -16.49 13.21
CA ALA A 301 -5.53 -17.44 13.47
C ALA A 301 -5.87 -18.86 12.93
N ARG A 302 -4.85 -19.66 12.65
CA ARG A 302 -4.99 -21.07 12.23
C ARG A 302 -5.87 -21.27 11.00
N CYS A 303 -5.94 -20.26 10.11
CA CYS A 303 -6.63 -20.35 8.83
C CYS A 303 -5.79 -21.10 7.80
N GLU A 304 -6.45 -21.70 6.82
CA GLU A 304 -5.80 -22.29 5.63
C GLU A 304 -6.38 -21.63 4.38
N ILE A 305 -5.52 -20.98 3.55
CA ILE A 305 -5.97 -20.14 2.43
C ILE A 305 -5.24 -20.53 1.16
N GLY A 306 -5.99 -20.87 0.12
CA GLY A 306 -5.49 -21.25 -1.20
C GLY A 306 -5.38 -22.77 -1.40
N PRO A 307 -4.71 -23.22 -2.48
CA PRO A 307 -4.08 -22.36 -3.52
C PRO A 307 -5.10 -21.64 -4.41
N PHE A 308 -4.64 -20.68 -5.23
CA PHE A 308 -5.47 -19.91 -6.18
C PHE A 308 -6.68 -19.21 -5.56
N ALA A 309 -6.64 -18.88 -4.28
CA ALA A 309 -7.69 -18.12 -3.62
C ALA A 309 -7.54 -16.61 -3.89
N HIS A 310 -8.66 -15.90 -3.99
CA HIS A 310 -8.70 -14.46 -4.14
C HIS A 310 -9.57 -13.82 -3.04
N LEU A 311 -8.92 -13.27 -2.03
CA LEU A 311 -9.58 -12.51 -0.97
C LEU A 311 -9.58 -11.03 -1.34
N ARG A 312 -10.78 -10.47 -1.59
CA ARG A 312 -10.95 -9.07 -1.97
C ARG A 312 -11.19 -8.20 -0.76
N SER A 313 -10.96 -6.89 -0.93
CA SER A 313 -11.14 -5.89 0.12
C SER A 313 -12.52 -5.99 0.80
N GLY A 314 -12.53 -5.84 2.13
CA GLY A 314 -13.73 -5.98 2.95
C GLY A 314 -14.06 -7.44 3.33
N THR A 315 -13.14 -8.38 3.05
CA THR A 315 -13.25 -9.75 3.53
C THR A 315 -12.71 -9.85 4.96
N VAL A 316 -13.47 -10.50 5.84
CA VAL A 316 -13.07 -10.82 7.21
C VAL A 316 -13.23 -12.31 7.44
N LEU A 317 -12.19 -12.99 7.84
CA LEU A 317 -12.16 -14.40 8.19
C LEU A 317 -11.89 -14.54 9.69
N GLY A 318 -12.75 -15.25 10.39
CA GLY A 318 -12.53 -15.69 11.78
C GLY A 318 -11.41 -16.73 11.88
N ASP A 319 -11.20 -17.28 13.07
CA ASP A 319 -10.21 -18.32 13.30
C ASP A 319 -10.60 -19.63 12.62
N GLU A 320 -9.61 -20.43 12.22
CA GLU A 320 -9.81 -21.80 11.69
C GLU A 320 -10.64 -21.88 10.41
N VAL A 321 -10.76 -20.77 9.69
CA VAL A 321 -11.47 -20.73 8.39
C VAL A 321 -10.62 -21.42 7.32
N ILE A 322 -11.26 -22.24 6.48
CA ILE A 322 -10.61 -22.91 5.35
C ILE A 322 -11.14 -22.36 4.04
N ILE A 323 -10.26 -21.75 3.25
CA ILE A 323 -10.53 -21.27 1.89
C ILE A 323 -9.62 -22.05 0.96
N GLY A 324 -10.19 -22.82 0.04
CA GLY A 324 -9.42 -23.66 -0.89
C GLY A 324 -9.34 -23.09 -2.31
N ASP A 325 -9.21 -24.02 -3.26
CA ASP A 325 -8.85 -23.75 -4.65
C ASP A 325 -9.91 -22.95 -5.39
N PHE A 326 -9.48 -21.86 -6.09
CA PHE A 326 -10.34 -21.04 -6.95
C PHE A 326 -11.57 -20.46 -6.23
N VAL A 327 -11.42 -20.12 -4.95
CA VAL A 327 -12.46 -19.45 -4.17
C VAL A 327 -12.22 -17.95 -4.20
N GLU A 328 -13.25 -17.20 -4.59
CA GLU A 328 -13.24 -15.74 -4.51
C GLU A 328 -14.20 -15.26 -3.41
N ILE A 329 -13.69 -14.43 -2.49
CA ILE A 329 -14.48 -13.82 -1.41
C ILE A 329 -14.38 -12.30 -1.51
N ASN A 330 -15.54 -11.63 -1.46
CA ASN A 330 -15.63 -10.19 -1.68
C ASN A 330 -16.61 -9.53 -0.70
N ARG A 331 -16.14 -8.64 0.16
CA ARG A 331 -16.91 -7.93 1.19
C ARG A 331 -17.78 -8.88 2.03
N SER A 332 -17.22 -10.00 2.44
CA SER A 332 -17.92 -11.04 3.16
C SER A 332 -17.22 -11.36 4.47
N HIS A 333 -18.00 -11.81 5.42
CA HIS A 333 -17.52 -12.24 6.73
C HIS A 333 -17.77 -13.75 6.88
N MET A 334 -16.71 -14.49 7.15
CA MET A 334 -16.78 -15.91 7.48
C MET A 334 -16.37 -16.12 8.94
N GLU A 335 -17.27 -16.65 9.73
CA GLU A 335 -17.01 -16.91 11.15
C GLU A 335 -16.16 -18.17 11.35
N THR A 336 -15.68 -18.33 12.59
CA THR A 336 -14.77 -19.40 13.03
C THR A 336 -15.17 -20.78 12.52
N GLY A 337 -14.22 -21.53 11.98
CA GLY A 337 -14.37 -22.92 11.52
C GLY A 337 -15.19 -23.11 10.25
N SER A 338 -15.69 -22.01 9.64
CA SER A 338 -16.43 -22.09 8.38
C SER A 338 -15.52 -22.45 7.20
N LYS A 339 -16.08 -23.03 6.13
CA LYS A 339 -15.28 -23.61 5.04
C LYS A 339 -15.87 -23.30 3.68
N ALA A 340 -15.00 -22.94 2.73
CA ALA A 340 -15.28 -22.82 1.30
C ALA A 340 -14.08 -23.37 0.54
N LYS A 341 -14.11 -24.68 0.20
CA LYS A 341 -12.89 -25.37 -0.22
C LYS A 341 -12.62 -25.38 -1.72
N HIS A 342 -13.63 -25.19 -2.58
CA HIS A 342 -13.46 -25.39 -4.01
C HIS A 342 -14.40 -24.49 -4.84
N LEU A 343 -13.87 -23.76 -5.82
CA LEU A 343 -14.59 -23.15 -6.95
C LEU A 343 -15.80 -22.29 -6.54
N ALA A 344 -15.79 -21.64 -5.39
CA ALA A 344 -16.94 -20.91 -4.88
C ALA A 344 -16.78 -19.39 -5.02
N TYR A 345 -17.92 -18.69 -5.20
CA TYR A 345 -17.97 -17.23 -5.14
C TYR A 345 -18.87 -16.76 -3.99
N LEU A 346 -18.32 -15.97 -3.07
CA LEU A 346 -19.04 -15.34 -1.96
C LEU A 346 -18.94 -13.81 -2.07
N GLY A 347 -20.07 -13.17 -2.33
CA GLY A 347 -20.17 -11.71 -2.40
C GLY A 347 -21.16 -11.15 -1.40
N ASP A 348 -20.76 -10.14 -0.61
CA ASP A 348 -21.60 -9.45 0.38
C ASP A 348 -22.33 -10.45 1.34
N THR A 349 -21.61 -11.49 1.82
CA THR A 349 -22.18 -12.64 2.54
C THR A 349 -21.67 -12.67 3.98
N GLN A 350 -22.57 -12.97 4.92
CA GLN A 350 -22.23 -13.36 6.29
C GLN A 350 -22.39 -14.88 6.41
N VAL A 351 -21.30 -15.57 6.75
CA VAL A 351 -21.25 -17.03 6.91
C VAL A 351 -21.00 -17.35 8.37
N GLY A 352 -21.95 -18.03 9.01
CA GLY A 352 -21.90 -18.41 10.41
C GLY A 352 -20.86 -19.48 10.72
N GLN A 353 -20.60 -19.68 12.00
CA GLN A 353 -19.62 -20.65 12.51
C GLN A 353 -19.85 -22.04 11.94
N ASN A 354 -18.77 -22.73 11.62
CA ASN A 354 -18.81 -24.12 11.13
C ASN A 354 -19.65 -24.37 9.87
N ALA A 355 -20.18 -23.34 9.21
CA ALA A 355 -20.92 -23.50 7.97
C ALA A 355 -20.01 -23.99 6.84
N ASN A 356 -20.56 -24.82 5.96
CA ASN A 356 -19.81 -25.39 4.83
C ASN A 356 -20.39 -24.95 3.49
N ILE A 357 -19.56 -24.32 2.68
CA ILE A 357 -19.89 -23.91 1.30
C ILE A 357 -19.34 -24.96 0.34
N GLY A 358 -20.24 -25.64 -0.37
CA GLY A 358 -19.92 -26.72 -1.30
C GLY A 358 -19.23 -26.25 -2.57
N ALA A 359 -18.57 -27.18 -3.25
CA ALA A 359 -17.84 -26.91 -4.47
C ALA A 359 -18.74 -26.31 -5.58
N GLY A 360 -18.30 -25.23 -6.22
CA GLY A 360 -19.07 -24.57 -7.27
C GLY A 360 -20.29 -23.78 -6.79
N ALA A 361 -20.46 -23.59 -5.49
CA ALA A 361 -21.55 -22.77 -4.97
C ALA A 361 -21.33 -21.28 -5.27
N VAL A 362 -22.41 -20.60 -5.63
CA VAL A 362 -22.40 -19.17 -5.97
C VAL A 362 -23.41 -18.42 -5.11
N ILE A 363 -22.91 -17.41 -4.37
CA ILE A 363 -23.79 -16.43 -3.72
C ILE A 363 -23.93 -15.24 -4.67
N ALA A 364 -25.03 -15.19 -5.41
CA ALA A 364 -25.30 -14.20 -6.44
C ALA A 364 -25.81 -12.90 -5.80
N ASN A 365 -24.90 -11.97 -5.53
CA ASN A 365 -25.14 -10.74 -4.77
C ASN A 365 -25.54 -9.53 -5.60
N TYR A 366 -25.57 -9.59 -6.93
CA TYR A 366 -25.82 -8.46 -7.82
C TYR A 366 -27.02 -8.73 -8.75
N ASP A 367 -28.00 -7.82 -8.75
CA ASP A 367 -29.24 -7.92 -9.54
C ASP A 367 -29.18 -7.18 -10.89
N GLY A 368 -28.01 -6.69 -11.27
CA GLY A 368 -27.81 -5.86 -12.47
C GLY A 368 -27.80 -4.34 -12.19
N LYS A 369 -28.22 -3.91 -10.99
CA LYS A 369 -28.22 -2.51 -10.54
C LYS A 369 -27.63 -2.35 -9.15
N ASN A 370 -28.06 -3.16 -8.19
CA ASN A 370 -27.70 -3.06 -6.78
C ASN A 370 -27.04 -4.36 -6.29
N LYS A 371 -26.30 -4.23 -5.21
CA LYS A 371 -25.76 -5.37 -4.47
C LYS A 371 -26.60 -5.61 -3.25
N HIS A 372 -26.82 -6.89 -2.94
CA HIS A 372 -27.62 -7.35 -1.84
C HIS A 372 -26.82 -8.34 -0.99
N SER A 373 -27.12 -8.41 0.30
CA SER A 373 -26.45 -9.32 1.23
C SER A 373 -27.20 -10.64 1.39
N THR A 374 -26.44 -11.69 1.72
CA THR A 374 -26.94 -12.99 2.11
C THR A 374 -26.42 -13.36 3.48
N ARG A 375 -27.26 -13.95 4.34
CA ARG A 375 -26.85 -14.55 5.59
C ARG A 375 -26.95 -16.09 5.48
N ILE A 376 -25.88 -16.77 5.88
CA ILE A 376 -25.79 -18.23 6.00
C ILE A 376 -25.54 -18.54 7.47
N GLY A 377 -26.44 -19.28 8.12
CA GLY A 377 -26.40 -19.53 9.52
C GLY A 377 -25.31 -20.48 9.99
N GLU A 378 -25.16 -20.61 11.31
CA GLU A 378 -24.21 -21.52 11.95
C GLU A 378 -24.48 -22.96 11.52
N GLY A 379 -23.43 -23.73 11.19
CA GLY A 379 -23.51 -25.13 10.79
C GLY A 379 -24.33 -25.41 9.52
N ALA A 380 -24.73 -24.37 8.78
CA ALA A 380 -25.47 -24.54 7.53
C ALA A 380 -24.62 -25.22 6.46
N PHE A 381 -25.25 -26.04 5.62
CA PHE A 381 -24.60 -26.75 4.52
C PHE A 381 -25.14 -26.28 3.17
N ILE A 382 -24.29 -25.63 2.40
CA ILE A 382 -24.58 -25.22 1.05
C ILE A 382 -24.01 -26.27 0.09
N GLY A 383 -24.89 -27.02 -0.58
CA GLY A 383 -24.51 -28.13 -1.47
C GLY A 383 -23.76 -27.68 -2.71
N SER A 384 -22.96 -28.57 -3.27
CA SER A 384 -22.15 -28.31 -4.46
C SER A 384 -23.02 -27.87 -5.65
N GLY A 385 -22.53 -26.85 -6.41
CA GLY A 385 -23.20 -26.31 -7.59
C GLY A 385 -24.51 -25.58 -7.31
N SER A 386 -24.85 -25.30 -6.06
CA SER A 386 -26.04 -24.55 -5.71
C SER A 386 -25.84 -23.04 -5.93
N VAL A 387 -26.95 -22.35 -6.21
CA VAL A 387 -26.96 -20.89 -6.34
C VAL A 387 -27.91 -20.30 -5.31
N VAL A 388 -27.41 -19.41 -4.47
CA VAL A 388 -28.23 -18.61 -3.54
C VAL A 388 -28.26 -17.17 -4.07
N VAL A 389 -29.46 -16.71 -4.47
CA VAL A 389 -29.64 -15.36 -5.01
C VAL A 389 -30.00 -14.42 -3.87
N ALA A 390 -29.16 -13.41 -3.66
CA ALA A 390 -29.41 -12.40 -2.65
C ALA A 390 -30.56 -11.42 -3.08
N PRO A 391 -31.28 -10.79 -2.12
CA PRO A 391 -31.17 -11.00 -0.68
C PRO A 391 -31.79 -12.32 -0.23
N GLY A 392 -31.24 -12.91 0.83
CA GLY A 392 -31.80 -14.14 1.39
C GLY A 392 -31.11 -14.58 2.68
N GLU A 393 -31.75 -15.47 3.41
CA GLU A 393 -31.23 -16.06 4.64
C GLU A 393 -31.33 -17.57 4.60
N ILE A 394 -30.25 -18.26 4.91
CA ILE A 394 -30.18 -19.69 5.15
C ILE A 394 -30.02 -19.88 6.65
N GLY A 395 -31.00 -20.47 7.32
CA GLY A 395 -31.01 -20.61 8.76
C GLY A 395 -29.94 -21.55 9.30
N ASP A 396 -29.73 -21.51 10.61
CA ASP A 396 -28.74 -22.33 11.31
C ASP A 396 -29.02 -23.82 11.07
N GLY A 397 -27.98 -24.60 10.76
CA GLY A 397 -28.08 -26.03 10.44
C GLY A 397 -28.91 -26.37 9.21
N ALA A 398 -29.36 -25.39 8.44
CA ALA A 398 -30.14 -25.66 7.24
C ALA A 398 -29.28 -26.23 6.12
N THR A 399 -29.87 -27.02 5.22
CA THR A 399 -29.21 -27.63 4.08
C THR A 399 -29.80 -27.11 2.76
N VAL A 400 -28.97 -26.56 1.90
CA VAL A 400 -29.29 -26.36 0.50
C VAL A 400 -28.68 -27.52 -0.28
N ALA A 401 -29.54 -28.36 -0.89
CA ALA A 401 -29.06 -29.55 -1.60
C ALA A 401 -28.22 -29.17 -2.84
N ALA A 402 -27.33 -30.06 -3.27
CA ALA A 402 -26.51 -29.86 -4.46
C ALA A 402 -27.36 -29.50 -5.68
N GLY A 403 -26.88 -28.52 -6.48
CA GLY A 403 -27.55 -28.02 -7.69
C GLY A 403 -28.86 -27.24 -7.43
N ALA A 404 -29.20 -26.93 -6.20
CA ALA A 404 -30.42 -26.18 -5.90
C ALA A 404 -30.26 -24.68 -6.18
N LEU A 405 -31.34 -24.02 -6.61
CA LEU A 405 -31.44 -22.57 -6.79
C LEU A 405 -32.38 -21.99 -5.70
N VAL A 406 -31.82 -21.24 -4.77
CA VAL A 406 -32.60 -20.44 -3.80
C VAL A 406 -32.85 -19.06 -4.42
N PRO A 407 -34.11 -18.74 -4.76
CA PRO A 407 -34.43 -17.45 -5.40
C PRO A 407 -34.33 -16.28 -4.42
N PRO A 408 -34.26 -15.04 -4.93
CA PRO A 408 -34.13 -13.86 -4.09
C PRO A 408 -35.33 -13.68 -3.17
N GLY A 409 -35.10 -13.22 -1.94
CA GLY A 409 -36.13 -12.98 -0.92
C GLY A 409 -36.67 -14.27 -0.28
N LYS A 410 -36.17 -15.45 -0.66
CA LYS A 410 -36.55 -16.71 -0.02
C LYS A 410 -35.60 -17.03 1.12
N ASN A 411 -36.16 -17.13 2.32
CA ASN A 411 -35.46 -17.65 3.49
C ASN A 411 -35.63 -19.16 3.60
N VAL A 412 -34.60 -19.84 4.09
CA VAL A 412 -34.61 -21.26 4.43
C VAL A 412 -34.58 -21.36 5.94
N GLU A 413 -35.62 -21.99 6.49
CA GLU A 413 -35.79 -22.11 7.95
C GLU A 413 -34.65 -22.94 8.58
N PRO A 414 -34.25 -22.65 9.83
CA PRO A 414 -33.25 -23.43 10.54
C PRO A 414 -33.52 -24.94 10.53
N GLY A 415 -32.46 -25.73 10.37
CA GLY A 415 -32.51 -27.19 10.38
C GLY A 415 -33.26 -27.83 9.23
N THR A 416 -33.76 -27.04 8.26
CA THR A 416 -34.54 -27.61 7.14
C THR A 416 -33.67 -27.88 5.92
N THR A 417 -34.16 -28.74 5.03
CA THR A 417 -33.51 -29.02 3.74
C THR A 417 -34.35 -28.49 2.59
N VAL A 418 -33.75 -27.76 1.68
CA VAL A 418 -34.36 -27.34 0.41
C VAL A 418 -33.63 -27.95 -0.77
N LYS A 419 -34.37 -28.31 -1.84
CA LYS A 419 -33.81 -28.91 -3.05
C LYS A 419 -34.52 -28.44 -4.33
N GLY A 420 -33.87 -28.59 -5.45
CA GLY A 420 -34.43 -28.36 -6.80
C GLY A 420 -34.28 -26.94 -7.31
N VAL A 421 -34.89 -26.67 -8.50
CA VAL A 421 -34.86 -25.40 -9.20
C VAL A 421 -36.27 -24.98 -9.59
N PRO A 422 -36.89 -23.98 -8.94
CA PRO A 422 -36.41 -23.31 -7.72
C PRO A 422 -36.42 -24.25 -6.50
N ALA A 423 -35.61 -23.94 -5.50
CA ALA A 423 -35.50 -24.76 -4.29
C ALA A 423 -36.82 -24.79 -3.52
N ARG A 424 -37.22 -25.99 -3.10
CA ARG A 424 -38.40 -26.25 -2.28
C ARG A 424 -38.02 -27.06 -1.05
N LEU A 425 -38.84 -26.96 0.02
CA LEU A 425 -38.66 -27.75 1.24
C LEU A 425 -38.71 -29.24 0.89
N HIS A 426 -37.73 -29.98 1.36
CA HIS A 426 -37.69 -31.44 1.26
C HIS A 426 -38.26 -32.02 2.54
N LYS A 427 -39.37 -32.73 2.42
CA LYS A 427 -39.94 -33.55 3.51
C LYS A 427 -39.22 -34.89 3.51
N SER A 428 -38.84 -35.38 4.68
CA SER A 428 -38.25 -36.71 4.80
C SER A 428 -39.34 -37.80 4.56
N ALA A 429 -38.93 -38.98 4.07
CA ALA A 429 -39.84 -40.08 3.87
C ALA A 429 -40.51 -40.60 5.17
N ASP A 430 -39.94 -40.25 6.33
CA ASP A 430 -40.49 -40.60 7.63
C ASP A 430 -41.67 -39.71 8.02
N GLU A 431 -41.68 -38.42 7.64
CA GLU A 431 -42.85 -37.54 7.83
C GLU A 431 -44.01 -37.90 6.92
N ASP A 432 -43.77 -38.46 5.73
CA ASP A 432 -44.83 -38.99 4.85
C ASP A 432 -45.39 -40.32 5.34
N ARG A 433 -44.58 -41.14 6.05
CA ARG A 433 -45.06 -42.39 6.69
C ARG A 433 -45.94 -42.14 7.92
N GLU A 434 -45.63 -41.13 8.73
CA GLU A 434 -46.49 -40.78 9.88
C GLU A 434 -47.87 -40.29 9.43
N LYS A 435 -47.97 -39.51 8.33
CA LYS A 435 -49.25 -39.08 7.79
C LYS A 435 -50.09 -40.23 7.19
N ILE A 436 -49.43 -41.19 6.52
CA ILE A 436 -50.09 -42.36 5.97
C ILE A 436 -50.63 -43.24 7.13
N CYS A 437 -49.90 -43.36 8.24
CA CYS A 437 -50.32 -44.08 9.42
C CYS A 437 -51.46 -43.40 10.22
N GLU A 438 -51.57 -42.06 10.13
CA GLU A 438 -52.68 -41.32 10.76
C GLU A 438 -53.97 -41.41 9.92
N ASP A 439 -53.84 -41.36 8.58
CA ASP A 439 -54.99 -41.53 7.67
C ASP A 439 -55.52 -42.92 7.64
N GLU A 440 -54.75 -44.01 7.93
CA GLU A 440 -55.21 -45.40 8.05
C GLU A 440 -55.82 -45.69 9.42
N LYS A 441 -55.62 -44.84 10.42
CA LYS A 441 -56.29 -45.00 11.74
C LYS A 441 -57.58 -44.21 11.88
N GLY A 442 -57.95 -43.44 10.85
CA GLY A 442 -59.15 -42.61 10.84
C GLY A 442 -60.31 -43.15 10.01
N ASN A 443 -60.28 -44.40 9.51
CA ASN A 443 -61.41 -45.08 8.83
C ASN A 443 -61.94 -46.26 9.61
#